data_94d2ac4b01977d494b72ae8f6af2514b
#
_entry.id   94d2ac4b01977d494b72ae8f6af2514b
#
_cell.length_a   1.000
_cell.length_b   1.000
_cell.length_c   1.000
_cell.angle_alpha   90.00
_cell.angle_beta   90.00
_cell.angle_gamma   90.00
#
_symmetry.space_group_name_H-M   'P 1'
#
loop_
_entity.id
_entity.type
_entity.pdbx_description
1 polymer ?
#
loop_
_entity_poly.entity_id
_entity_poly.type
_entity_poly.pdbx_seq_one_letter_code
_entity_poly.pdbx_strand_id
1 'polypeptide(L)'
;MTGVPDDLERLWTPHRMAYVTGGTAPAGGYDTPEGCPFCRAPGLPPEEGLVVARGELVYAVLNRFPYNPGHLLICPYRHVPDYTDLDEAETAEFSHFSQTAMTVIRRVSNPDGFNLGMNQGGVAGAGIATHLHQHILPRWSGDTNFMPLIARTKTVPQLLDDTRRLLADAWPQQPVRRRAPRRTRTAPAAPQDPTPATRTRARQSTVDVEADSSTVDGRTRTRPTRRRA
;
A
#
# COMPACT_ATOMS: atom_id res chain seq x y z
N MET A 1 -11.34 -4.58 -34.82
CA MET A 1 -10.08 -4.28 -34.15
C MET A 1 -9.31 -5.60 -34.08
N THR A 2 -8.42 -5.84 -34.99
CA THR A 2 -7.52 -7.01 -34.96
C THR A 2 -6.38 -6.63 -34.01
N GLY A 3 -6.49 -7.05 -32.74
CA GLY A 3 -5.39 -6.96 -31.82
C GLY A 3 -4.23 -7.81 -32.32
N VAL A 4 -3.04 -7.26 -32.32
CA VAL A 4 -1.82 -8.06 -32.48
C VAL A 4 -1.84 -9.11 -31.38
N PRO A 5 -1.69 -10.41 -31.70
CA PRO A 5 -1.58 -11.43 -30.66
C PRO A 5 -0.38 -11.08 -29.78
N ASP A 6 -0.64 -10.80 -28.50
CA ASP A 6 0.44 -10.79 -27.53
C ASP A 6 0.82 -12.27 -27.29
N ASP A 7 2.06 -12.64 -27.41
CA ASP A 7 2.56 -14.01 -27.14
C ASP A 7 2.50 -14.35 -25.64
N LEU A 8 1.57 -13.73 -24.88
CA LEU A 8 1.41 -13.94 -23.46
C LEU A 8 0.47 -15.12 -23.19
N GLU A 9 0.99 -16.16 -22.58
CA GLU A 9 0.17 -17.23 -22.00
C GLU A 9 -0.64 -16.69 -20.82
N ARG A 10 -1.97 -16.81 -20.88
CA ARG A 10 -2.87 -16.38 -19.80
C ARG A 10 -3.09 -17.51 -18.82
N LEU A 11 -2.52 -17.35 -17.62
CA LEU A 11 -2.74 -18.28 -16.52
C LEU A 11 -4.13 -18.04 -15.90
N TRP A 12 -5.04 -18.99 -16.10
CA TRP A 12 -6.36 -18.95 -15.45
C TRP A 12 -6.24 -19.26 -13.96
N THR A 13 -6.69 -18.34 -13.10
CA THR A 13 -6.72 -18.50 -11.65
C THR A 13 -8.15 -18.45 -11.11
N PRO A 14 -9.00 -19.48 -11.41
CA PRO A 14 -10.43 -19.48 -11.07
C PRO A 14 -10.67 -19.39 -9.55
N HIS A 15 -9.73 -19.81 -8.71
CA HIS A 15 -9.78 -19.68 -7.26
C HIS A 15 -9.75 -18.22 -6.78
N ARG A 16 -9.30 -17.27 -7.61
CA ARG A 16 -9.38 -15.84 -7.31
C ARG A 16 -10.77 -15.24 -7.59
N MET A 17 -11.62 -15.93 -8.37
CA MET A 17 -12.95 -15.42 -8.69
C MET A 17 -13.83 -15.27 -7.44
N ALA A 18 -13.78 -16.22 -6.49
CA ALA A 18 -14.49 -16.09 -5.22
C ALA A 18 -14.03 -14.86 -4.40
N TYR A 19 -12.77 -14.47 -4.57
CA TYR A 19 -12.17 -13.30 -3.92
C TYR A 19 -12.58 -12.00 -4.61
N VAL A 20 -12.63 -12.01 -5.95
CA VAL A 20 -13.01 -10.86 -6.77
C VAL A 20 -14.53 -10.59 -6.70
N THR A 21 -15.34 -11.65 -6.50
CA THR A 21 -16.80 -11.53 -6.41
C THR A 21 -17.33 -11.23 -4.98
N GLY A 22 -16.45 -10.93 -4.03
CA GLY A 22 -16.85 -10.42 -2.70
C GLY A 22 -17.38 -11.48 -1.72
N GLY A 23 -17.13 -12.77 -1.96
CA GLY A 23 -17.70 -13.87 -1.15
C GLY A 23 -17.18 -14.00 0.29
N THR A 24 -16.27 -13.16 0.77
CA THR A 24 -15.65 -13.27 2.11
C THR A 24 -15.52 -11.96 2.89
N ALA A 25 -16.02 -10.85 2.35
CA ALA A 25 -16.01 -9.59 3.09
C ALA A 25 -17.04 -9.63 4.23
N PRO A 26 -16.70 -9.19 5.44
CA PRO A 26 -17.65 -9.03 6.53
C PRO A 26 -18.73 -8.00 6.16
N ALA A 27 -19.89 -8.09 6.80
CA ALA A 27 -20.94 -7.06 6.65
C ALA A 27 -20.33 -5.69 7.05
N GLY A 28 -20.24 -4.75 6.08
CA GLY A 28 -19.56 -3.47 6.26
C GLY A 28 -18.20 -3.35 5.55
N GLY A 29 -17.69 -4.41 4.94
CA GLY A 29 -16.46 -4.39 4.16
C GLY A 29 -15.19 -4.21 5.01
N TYR A 30 -14.08 -3.91 4.33
CA TYR A 30 -12.77 -3.61 4.93
C TYR A 30 -12.43 -2.12 4.92
N ASP A 31 -13.44 -1.27 4.68
CA ASP A 31 -13.27 0.16 4.41
C ASP A 31 -13.02 0.98 5.67
N THR A 32 -13.26 0.39 6.85
CA THR A 32 -12.98 1.02 8.14
C THR A 32 -11.89 0.29 8.89
N PRO A 33 -11.13 0.96 9.77
CA PRO A 33 -10.12 0.32 10.60
C PRO A 33 -10.64 -0.85 11.42
N GLU A 34 -11.87 -0.77 11.93
CA GLU A 34 -12.51 -1.79 12.76
C GLU A 34 -12.82 -3.08 11.98
N GLY A 35 -13.21 -2.94 10.70
CA GLY A 35 -13.45 -4.06 9.78
C GLY A 35 -12.19 -4.63 9.17
N CYS A 36 -11.12 -3.83 9.10
CA CYS A 36 -9.90 -4.18 8.40
C CYS A 36 -9.07 -5.24 9.14
N PRO A 37 -8.76 -6.40 8.53
CA PRO A 37 -7.96 -7.42 9.19
C PRO A 37 -6.53 -6.96 9.49
N PHE A 38 -5.96 -6.06 8.68
CA PHE A 38 -4.62 -5.51 8.92
C PHE A 38 -4.60 -4.52 10.08
N CYS A 39 -5.64 -3.74 10.30
CA CYS A 39 -5.74 -2.89 11.50
C CYS A 39 -5.92 -3.72 12.77
N ARG A 40 -6.60 -4.86 12.68
CA ARG A 40 -6.88 -5.73 13.83
C ARG A 40 -5.71 -6.65 14.19
N ALA A 41 -4.97 -7.16 13.20
CA ALA A 41 -3.92 -8.15 13.39
C ALA A 41 -2.92 -7.79 14.52
N PRO A 42 -2.43 -6.54 14.63
CA PRO A 42 -1.53 -6.16 15.71
C PRO A 42 -2.12 -6.23 17.12
N GLY A 43 -3.45 -6.17 17.27
CA GLY A 43 -4.14 -6.26 18.55
C GLY A 43 -4.49 -7.68 18.99
N LEU A 44 -4.34 -8.66 18.11
CA LEU A 44 -4.66 -10.06 18.37
C LEU A 44 -3.46 -10.80 18.99
N PRO A 45 -3.73 -11.95 19.68
CA PRO A 45 -2.67 -12.89 20.03
C PRO A 45 -1.82 -13.26 18.82
N PRO A 46 -0.50 -13.50 18.98
CA PRO A 46 0.40 -13.73 17.86
C PRO A 46 -0.03 -14.84 16.89
N GLU A 47 -0.58 -15.93 17.41
CA GLU A 47 -1.07 -17.09 16.65
C GLU A 47 -2.33 -16.78 15.83
N GLU A 48 -3.16 -15.84 16.28
CA GLU A 48 -4.37 -15.39 15.57
C GLU A 48 -4.06 -14.27 14.59
N GLY A 49 -3.27 -13.28 15.03
CA GLY A 49 -2.88 -12.12 14.23
C GLY A 49 -1.80 -12.43 13.21
N LEU A 50 -1.06 -13.55 13.37
CA LEU A 50 0.03 -13.99 12.53
C LEU A 50 1.17 -12.96 12.38
N VAL A 51 1.30 -12.05 13.34
CA VAL A 51 2.33 -11.01 13.35
C VAL A 51 3.69 -11.63 13.66
N VAL A 52 4.66 -11.37 12.79
CA VAL A 52 6.04 -11.85 12.88
C VAL A 52 6.92 -10.83 13.59
N ALA A 53 6.81 -9.56 13.22
CA ALA A 53 7.61 -8.49 13.78
C ALA A 53 6.85 -7.16 13.81
N ARG A 54 7.22 -6.31 14.76
CA ARG A 54 6.61 -5.00 14.99
C ARG A 54 7.68 -3.92 14.93
N GLY A 55 7.42 -2.89 14.14
CA GLY A 55 8.17 -1.65 14.10
C GLY A 55 7.45 -0.53 14.85
N GLU A 56 7.89 0.70 14.64
CA GLU A 56 7.24 1.89 15.17
C GLU A 56 6.04 2.32 14.31
N LEU A 57 6.16 2.23 12.99
CA LEU A 57 5.19 2.70 12.00
C LEU A 57 4.61 1.58 11.13
N VAL A 58 5.35 0.47 11.01
CA VAL A 58 4.96 -0.69 10.20
C VAL A 58 5.13 -2.00 10.98
N TYR A 59 4.57 -3.08 10.44
CA TYR A 59 4.75 -4.41 10.99
C TYR A 59 4.81 -5.46 9.87
N ALA A 60 5.37 -6.63 10.17
CA ALA A 60 5.40 -7.78 9.29
C ALA A 60 4.41 -8.84 9.78
N VAL A 61 3.59 -9.37 8.89
CA VAL A 61 2.56 -10.37 9.17
C VAL A 61 2.57 -11.46 8.11
N LEU A 62 2.33 -12.73 8.50
CA LEU A 62 2.11 -13.79 7.52
C LEU A 62 0.79 -13.60 6.80
N ASN A 63 0.80 -13.85 5.49
CA ASN A 63 -0.44 -13.95 4.74
C ASN A 63 -1.21 -15.20 5.22
N ARG A 64 -2.46 -15.01 5.66
CA ARG A 64 -3.36 -16.12 6.08
C ARG A 64 -3.64 -17.11 4.94
N PHE A 65 -3.57 -16.64 3.69
CA PHE A 65 -3.74 -17.42 2.47
C PHE A 65 -2.45 -17.39 1.64
N PRO A 66 -1.38 -18.08 2.08
CA PRO A 66 -0.06 -17.91 1.51
C PRO A 66 0.00 -18.51 0.10
N TYR A 67 0.70 -17.80 -0.80
CA TYR A 67 1.01 -18.33 -2.12
C TYR A 67 2.17 -19.34 -2.07
N ASN A 68 3.12 -19.16 -1.15
CA ASN A 68 4.19 -20.07 -0.83
C ASN A 68 4.46 -20.02 0.68
N PRO A 69 5.13 -21.03 1.28
CA PRO A 69 5.55 -20.98 2.67
C PRO A 69 6.37 -19.70 2.96
N GLY A 70 6.12 -19.05 4.08
CA GLY A 70 6.82 -17.81 4.43
C GLY A 70 6.37 -16.57 3.65
N HIS A 71 5.21 -16.60 3.01
CA HIS A 71 4.62 -15.42 2.36
C HIS A 71 4.29 -14.36 3.41
N LEU A 72 5.15 -13.35 3.52
CA LEU A 72 5.00 -12.20 4.40
C LEU A 72 4.30 -11.03 3.70
N LEU A 73 3.64 -10.22 4.52
CA LEU A 73 3.14 -8.89 4.15
C LEU A 73 3.80 -7.86 5.05
N ILE A 74 4.18 -6.73 4.50
CA ILE A 74 4.57 -5.53 5.25
C ILE A 74 3.44 -4.55 5.17
N CYS A 75 2.95 -4.11 6.33
CA CYS A 75 1.78 -3.24 6.45
C CYS A 75 2.10 -2.03 7.34
N PRO A 76 1.68 -0.80 6.99
CA PRO A 76 1.69 0.31 7.93
C PRO A 76 0.64 0.09 9.02
N TYR A 77 0.82 0.71 10.20
CA TYR A 77 -0.24 0.72 11.21
C TYR A 77 -1.40 1.64 10.83
N ARG A 78 -1.10 2.70 10.05
CA ARG A 78 -2.15 3.57 9.51
C ARG A 78 -2.98 2.86 8.47
N HIS A 79 -4.29 3.08 8.50
CA HIS A 79 -5.22 2.58 7.50
C HIS A 79 -5.19 3.48 6.27
N VAL A 80 -4.28 3.23 5.36
CA VAL A 80 -4.09 3.99 4.11
C VAL A 80 -4.10 3.05 2.92
N PRO A 81 -4.76 3.40 1.81
CA PRO A 81 -4.88 2.54 0.64
C PRO A 81 -3.67 2.62 -0.30
N ASP A 82 -3.01 3.76 -0.36
CA ASP A 82 -2.03 4.07 -1.40
C ASP A 82 -0.61 4.22 -0.84
N TYR A 83 0.36 3.75 -1.61
CA TYR A 83 1.78 3.87 -1.25
C TYR A 83 2.26 5.33 -1.19
N THR A 84 1.64 6.20 -1.99
CA THR A 84 1.93 7.64 -2.00
C THR A 84 1.42 8.38 -0.76
N ASP A 85 0.55 7.76 0.04
CA ASP A 85 0.04 8.31 1.30
C ASP A 85 1.00 8.10 2.48
N LEU A 86 2.06 7.28 2.31
CA LEU A 86 3.10 7.11 3.32
C LEU A 86 3.95 8.37 3.44
N ASP A 87 4.23 8.76 4.67
CA ASP A 87 5.23 9.80 4.92
C ASP A 87 6.67 9.28 4.78
N GLU A 88 7.66 10.17 4.90
CA GLU A 88 9.07 9.83 4.73
C GLU A 88 9.54 8.77 5.75
N ALA A 89 9.10 8.90 7.01
CA ALA A 89 9.49 7.98 8.07
C ALA A 89 8.86 6.60 7.88
N GLU A 90 7.58 6.55 7.51
CA GLU A 90 6.89 5.31 7.17
C GLU A 90 7.53 4.62 5.96
N THR A 91 7.84 5.38 4.91
CA THR A 91 8.49 4.85 3.70
C THR A 91 9.87 4.26 4.02
N ALA A 92 10.64 4.93 4.85
CA ALA A 92 11.95 4.46 5.28
C ALA A 92 11.85 3.15 6.08
N GLU A 93 10.93 3.08 7.05
CA GLU A 93 10.74 1.88 7.86
C GLU A 93 10.13 0.73 7.04
N PHE A 94 9.20 1.03 6.14
CA PHE A 94 8.59 0.06 5.22
C PHE A 94 9.63 -0.63 4.33
N SER A 95 10.54 0.15 3.76
CA SER A 95 11.66 -0.37 2.96
C SER A 95 12.62 -1.20 3.81
N HIS A 96 12.96 -0.74 5.02
CA HIS A 96 13.81 -1.47 5.94
C HIS A 96 13.21 -2.81 6.36
N PHE A 97 11.91 -2.84 6.67
CA PHE A 97 11.20 -4.07 7.01
C PHE A 97 11.18 -5.06 5.85
N SER A 98 11.00 -4.56 4.61
CA SER A 98 11.06 -5.40 3.41
C SER A 98 12.42 -6.06 3.23
N GLN A 99 13.51 -5.31 3.39
CA GLN A 99 14.88 -5.84 3.33
C GLN A 99 15.15 -6.85 4.46
N THR A 100 14.69 -6.54 5.67
CA THR A 100 14.84 -7.42 6.84
C THR A 100 14.07 -8.71 6.63
N ALA A 101 12.82 -8.65 6.15
CA ALA A 101 12.02 -9.83 5.83
C ALA A 101 12.74 -10.77 4.86
N MET A 102 13.27 -10.24 3.76
CA MET A 102 14.03 -11.04 2.79
C MET A 102 15.27 -11.68 3.41
N THR A 103 15.98 -10.94 4.26
CA THR A 103 17.18 -11.45 4.96
C THR A 103 16.84 -12.57 5.92
N VAL A 104 15.78 -12.40 6.71
CA VAL A 104 15.30 -13.42 7.66
C VAL A 104 14.85 -14.67 6.92
N ILE A 105 14.03 -14.53 5.88
CA ILE A 105 13.54 -15.66 5.09
C ILE A 105 14.71 -16.41 4.44
N ARG A 106 15.71 -15.70 3.87
CA ARG A 106 16.91 -16.37 3.33
C ARG A 106 17.61 -17.23 4.36
N ARG A 107 17.78 -16.72 5.58
CA ARG A 107 18.48 -17.41 6.65
C ARG A 107 17.77 -18.68 7.11
N VAL A 108 16.44 -18.69 7.17
CA VAL A 108 15.67 -19.79 7.76
C VAL A 108 15.10 -20.77 6.73
N SER A 109 14.92 -20.35 5.48
CA SER A 109 14.21 -21.15 4.46
C SER A 109 14.97 -21.29 3.15
N ASN A 110 16.10 -20.61 2.99
CA ASN A 110 16.98 -20.68 1.82
C ASN A 110 16.24 -20.68 0.46
N PRO A 111 15.42 -19.65 0.14
CA PRO A 111 14.77 -19.57 -1.14
C PRO A 111 15.75 -19.23 -2.27
N ASP A 112 15.45 -19.67 -3.50
CA ASP A 112 16.22 -19.32 -4.69
C ASP A 112 15.99 -17.86 -5.13
N GLY A 113 14.84 -17.29 -4.79
CA GLY A 113 14.49 -15.91 -5.17
C GLY A 113 13.28 -15.35 -4.42
N PHE A 114 12.86 -14.16 -4.82
CA PHE A 114 11.68 -13.49 -4.27
C PHE A 114 10.88 -12.78 -5.36
N ASN A 115 9.56 -12.74 -5.17
CA ASN A 115 8.71 -11.76 -5.80
C ASN A 115 8.23 -10.75 -4.75
N LEU A 116 8.38 -9.46 -5.05
CA LEU A 116 7.87 -8.37 -4.22
C LEU A 116 6.88 -7.55 -5.04
N GLY A 117 5.81 -7.09 -4.40
CA GLY A 117 4.83 -6.25 -5.08
C GLY A 117 3.68 -5.84 -4.19
N MET A 118 2.95 -4.82 -4.65
CA MET A 118 1.74 -4.31 -4.02
C MET A 118 0.62 -4.26 -5.07
N ASN A 119 -0.58 -4.65 -4.65
CA ASN A 119 -1.78 -4.45 -5.46
C ASN A 119 -2.51 -3.23 -4.89
N GLN A 120 -2.57 -2.13 -5.63
CA GLN A 120 -3.26 -0.92 -5.23
C GLN A 120 -4.53 -0.73 -6.05
N GLY A 121 -5.65 -0.59 -5.35
CA GLY A 121 -6.98 -0.52 -5.95
C GLY A 121 -7.53 -1.88 -6.38
N GLY A 122 -8.86 -1.98 -6.49
CA GLY A 122 -9.56 -3.22 -6.81
C GLY A 122 -9.22 -3.78 -8.19
N VAL A 123 -8.99 -2.91 -9.17
CA VAL A 123 -8.62 -3.31 -10.55
C VAL A 123 -7.25 -3.98 -10.62
N ALA A 124 -6.35 -3.68 -9.68
CA ALA A 124 -5.05 -4.34 -9.56
C ALA A 124 -5.12 -5.71 -8.84
N GLY A 125 -6.31 -6.12 -8.42
CA GLY A 125 -6.54 -7.40 -7.75
C GLY A 125 -6.20 -7.40 -6.25
N ALA A 126 -6.25 -6.24 -5.60
CA ALA A 126 -6.16 -6.13 -4.15
C ALA A 126 -7.39 -6.79 -3.52
N GLY A 127 -7.17 -7.77 -2.64
CA GLY A 127 -8.25 -8.38 -1.87
C GLY A 127 -8.75 -7.47 -0.74
N ILE A 128 -7.86 -6.62 -0.23
CA ILE A 128 -8.13 -5.54 0.73
C ILE A 128 -7.53 -4.29 0.11
N ALA A 129 -8.36 -3.56 -0.66
CA ALA A 129 -7.89 -2.40 -1.43
C ALA A 129 -7.70 -1.15 -0.57
N THR A 130 -8.26 -1.13 0.64
CA THR A 130 -8.30 0.04 1.53
C THR A 130 -7.16 0.09 2.52
N HIS A 131 -6.32 -0.94 2.59
CA HIS A 131 -5.15 -0.95 3.45
C HIS A 131 -3.93 -1.45 2.69
N LEU A 132 -2.92 -0.59 2.59
CA LEU A 132 -1.67 -0.87 1.90
C LEU A 132 -0.94 -2.08 2.51
N HIS A 133 -0.52 -2.99 1.65
CA HIS A 133 0.29 -4.14 2.06
C HIS A 133 1.20 -4.57 0.92
N GLN A 134 2.47 -4.77 1.22
CA GLN A 134 3.46 -5.29 0.29
C GLN A 134 3.65 -6.78 0.50
N HIS A 135 3.50 -7.54 -0.56
CA HIS A 135 3.81 -8.96 -0.60
C HIS A 135 5.32 -9.19 -0.69
N ILE A 136 5.84 -10.05 0.18
CA ILE A 136 7.19 -10.61 0.11
C ILE A 136 7.02 -12.12 -0.04
N LEU A 137 7.25 -12.61 -1.26
CA LEU A 137 6.99 -13.98 -1.62
C LEU A 137 8.29 -14.72 -1.92
N PRO A 138 8.75 -15.63 -1.06
CA PRO A 138 9.90 -16.47 -1.37
C PRO A 138 9.55 -17.48 -2.48
N ARG A 139 10.55 -17.79 -3.31
CA ARG A 139 10.41 -18.67 -4.45
C ARG A 139 11.51 -19.71 -4.43
N TRP A 140 11.15 -20.93 -4.82
CA TRP A 140 12.06 -22.06 -5.01
C TRP A 140 11.88 -22.66 -6.40
N SER A 141 12.94 -23.20 -6.95
CA SER A 141 12.86 -23.98 -8.19
C SER A 141 11.88 -25.15 -8.00
N GLY A 142 10.88 -25.23 -8.88
CA GLY A 142 9.83 -26.24 -8.77
C GLY A 142 8.78 -26.00 -7.67
N ASP A 143 8.65 -24.80 -7.15
CA ASP A 143 7.63 -24.45 -6.14
C ASP A 143 6.17 -24.48 -6.67
N THR A 144 6.02 -24.57 -7.98
CA THR A 144 4.75 -24.78 -8.65
C THR A 144 4.63 -26.24 -9.07
N ASN A 145 3.60 -26.92 -8.62
CA ASN A 145 3.30 -28.31 -9.00
C ASN A 145 1.92 -28.40 -9.70
N PHE A 146 1.54 -29.60 -10.11
CA PHE A 146 0.29 -29.84 -10.85
C PHE A 146 -0.99 -29.82 -9.98
N MET A 147 -0.86 -29.84 -8.64
CA MET A 147 -2.00 -29.89 -7.72
C MET A 147 -3.00 -28.74 -7.89
N PRO A 148 -2.58 -27.48 -8.13
CA PRO A 148 -3.52 -26.42 -8.45
C PRO A 148 -4.33 -26.66 -9.71
N LEU A 149 -3.77 -27.34 -10.69
CA LEU A 149 -4.42 -27.63 -11.97
C LEU A 149 -5.48 -28.71 -11.84
N ILE A 150 -5.18 -29.82 -11.15
CA ILE A 150 -6.08 -30.99 -11.09
C ILE A 150 -6.97 -30.99 -9.85
N ALA A 151 -6.52 -30.46 -8.72
CA ALA A 151 -7.26 -30.51 -7.46
C ALA A 151 -7.67 -29.14 -6.92
N ARG A 152 -7.35 -28.04 -7.60
CA ARG A 152 -7.53 -26.67 -7.13
C ARG A 152 -6.98 -26.47 -5.70
N THR A 153 -5.96 -27.27 -5.35
CA THR A 153 -5.39 -27.34 -4.01
C THR A 153 -3.92 -26.95 -4.08
N LYS A 154 -3.49 -26.12 -3.17
CA LYS A 154 -2.09 -25.80 -2.98
C LYS A 154 -1.61 -26.48 -1.70
N THR A 155 -0.55 -27.26 -1.80
CA THR A 155 0.10 -27.86 -0.64
C THR A 155 0.91 -26.80 0.10
N VAL A 156 0.61 -26.60 1.37
CA VAL A 156 1.41 -25.76 2.27
C VAL A 156 2.11 -26.71 3.25
N PRO A 157 3.41 -26.91 3.14
CA PRO A 157 4.13 -27.96 3.89
C PRO A 157 4.33 -27.64 5.38
N GLN A 158 4.03 -26.41 5.82
CA GLN A 158 4.19 -25.96 7.19
C GLN A 158 2.91 -25.29 7.71
N LEU A 159 2.62 -25.48 9.00
CA LEU A 159 1.57 -24.73 9.68
C LEU A 159 1.94 -23.24 9.76
N LEU A 160 0.94 -22.39 9.67
CA LEU A 160 1.18 -20.93 9.68
C LEU A 160 1.84 -20.47 10.97
N ASP A 161 1.44 -21.00 12.13
CA ASP A 161 2.01 -20.61 13.41
C ASP A 161 3.46 -21.06 13.57
N ASP A 162 3.80 -22.26 13.10
CA ASP A 162 5.20 -22.73 13.09
C ASP A 162 6.07 -21.87 12.20
N THR A 163 5.56 -21.49 11.02
CA THR A 163 6.26 -20.55 10.13
C THR A 163 6.41 -19.18 10.78
N ARG A 164 5.37 -18.69 11.47
CA ARG A 164 5.40 -17.43 12.20
C ARG A 164 6.48 -17.44 13.28
N ARG A 165 6.50 -18.49 14.13
CA ARG A 165 7.51 -18.64 15.20
C ARG A 165 8.92 -18.65 14.61
N LEU A 166 9.15 -19.48 13.59
CA LEU A 166 10.44 -19.59 12.93
C LEU A 166 10.98 -18.23 12.43
N LEU A 167 10.09 -17.44 11.81
CA LEU A 167 10.45 -16.13 11.28
C LEU A 167 10.61 -15.10 12.40
N ALA A 168 9.75 -15.13 13.44
CA ALA A 168 9.79 -14.21 14.57
C ALA A 168 11.06 -14.42 15.41
N ASP A 169 11.44 -15.67 15.70
CA ASP A 169 12.64 -16.00 16.45
C ASP A 169 13.92 -15.60 15.70
N ALA A 170 13.86 -15.63 14.38
CA ALA A 170 14.94 -15.22 13.51
C ALA A 170 14.98 -13.72 13.23
N TRP A 171 13.93 -12.97 13.57
CA TRP A 171 13.87 -11.53 13.32
C TRP A 171 14.86 -10.78 14.24
N PRO A 172 15.64 -9.82 13.71
CA PRO A 172 16.54 -9.03 14.54
C PRO A 172 15.74 -8.31 15.65
N GLN A 173 16.15 -8.49 16.90
CA GLN A 173 15.60 -7.70 17.99
C GLN A 173 15.93 -6.25 17.74
N GLN A 174 14.93 -5.41 17.50
CA GLN A 174 15.16 -3.98 17.44
C GLN A 174 15.63 -3.52 18.82
N PRO A 175 16.71 -2.73 18.92
CA PRO A 175 17.06 -2.12 20.19
C PRO A 175 15.84 -1.32 20.64
N VAL A 176 15.36 -1.59 21.86
CA VAL A 176 14.25 -0.84 22.47
C VAL A 176 14.70 0.63 22.51
N ARG A 177 14.34 1.40 21.50
CA ARG A 177 14.50 2.86 21.54
C ARG A 177 13.58 3.34 22.65
N ARG A 178 14.15 3.61 23.82
CA ARG A 178 13.43 4.35 24.86
C ARG A 178 12.97 5.65 24.19
N ARG A 179 11.66 5.77 24.01
CA ARG A 179 11.03 6.98 23.51
C ARG A 179 11.59 8.15 24.29
N ALA A 180 12.38 9.01 23.62
CA ALA A 180 12.79 10.26 24.22
C ALA A 180 11.51 11.00 24.64
N PRO A 181 11.46 11.61 25.84
CA PRO A 181 10.26 12.32 26.27
C PRO A 181 9.94 13.35 25.18
N ARG A 182 8.70 13.31 24.70
CA ARG A 182 8.18 14.22 23.69
C ARG A 182 8.46 15.65 24.16
N ARG A 183 9.44 16.32 23.54
CA ARG A 183 9.65 17.74 23.78
C ARG A 183 8.35 18.44 23.44
N THR A 184 7.66 18.93 24.47
CA THR A 184 6.53 19.81 24.29
C THR A 184 7.00 21.01 23.47
N ARG A 185 6.52 21.10 22.22
CA ARG A 185 6.71 22.33 21.45
C ARG A 185 6.08 23.45 22.25
N THR A 186 6.90 24.26 22.86
CA THR A 186 6.46 25.59 23.35
C THR A 186 5.85 26.31 22.15
N ALA A 187 4.62 26.73 22.33
CA ALA A 187 3.92 27.52 21.32
C ALA A 187 4.79 28.70 20.91
N PRO A 188 4.88 29.05 19.61
CA PRO A 188 5.57 30.28 19.22
C PRO A 188 4.86 31.48 19.90
N ALA A 189 5.67 32.36 20.47
CA ALA A 189 5.18 33.63 21.06
C ALA A 189 4.34 34.38 20.03
N ALA A 190 3.21 34.88 20.45
CA ALA A 190 2.33 35.70 19.62
C ALA A 190 3.12 36.87 19.01
N PRO A 191 2.86 37.27 17.75
CA PRO A 191 3.48 38.43 17.15
C PRO A 191 3.11 39.69 17.97
N GLN A 192 4.13 40.45 18.36
CA GLN A 192 3.92 41.77 18.98
C GLN A 192 3.43 42.71 17.89
N ASP A 193 2.34 43.43 18.17
CA ASP A 193 1.79 44.46 17.29
C ASP A 193 2.84 45.56 16.99
N PRO A 194 3.02 45.95 15.72
CA PRO A 194 3.90 47.03 15.37
C PRO A 194 3.28 48.37 15.80
N THR A 195 4.07 49.14 16.50
CA THR A 195 3.78 50.55 16.88
C THR A 195 3.35 51.39 15.66
N PRO A 196 2.34 52.25 15.75
CA PRO A 196 1.84 52.98 14.59
C PRO A 196 2.86 54.03 14.11
N ALA A 197 3.39 53.79 12.89
CA ALA A 197 4.22 54.75 12.20
C ALA A 197 3.37 55.89 11.60
N THR A 198 3.81 57.11 11.81
CA THR A 198 3.29 58.39 11.38
C THR A 198 2.97 58.42 9.87
N ARG A 199 1.72 58.72 9.52
CA ARG A 199 1.24 58.89 8.13
C ARG A 199 1.86 60.13 7.50
N THR A 200 2.82 59.94 6.59
CA THR A 200 3.23 60.95 5.62
C THR A 200 2.38 60.83 4.36
N ARG A 201 1.68 61.89 4.04
CA ARG A 201 0.75 62.04 2.91
C ARG A 201 1.53 62.16 1.60
N ALA A 202 1.51 61.13 0.74
CA ALA A 202 2.02 61.21 -0.61
C ALA A 202 0.87 61.31 -1.64
N ARG A 203 1.10 62.19 -2.61
CA ARG A 203 0.18 62.68 -3.63
C ARG A 203 -0.29 61.56 -4.58
N GLN A 204 -1.57 61.66 -4.97
CA GLN A 204 -2.17 60.93 -6.09
C GLN A 204 -1.55 61.40 -7.42
N SER A 205 -1.11 60.47 -8.24
CA SER A 205 -0.95 60.62 -9.68
C SER A 205 -1.85 59.64 -10.37
N THR A 206 -2.81 60.16 -11.12
CA THR A 206 -3.70 59.47 -12.01
C THR A 206 -2.93 59.02 -13.25
N VAL A 207 -3.04 57.76 -13.59
CA VAL A 207 -2.64 57.24 -14.92
C VAL A 207 -3.87 56.56 -15.50
N ASP A 208 -4.36 57.17 -16.59
CA ASP A 208 -5.42 56.61 -17.44
C ASP A 208 -4.88 55.41 -18.21
N VAL A 209 -5.62 54.32 -18.19
CA VAL A 209 -5.40 53.16 -19.10
C VAL A 209 -6.63 52.99 -19.97
N GLU A 210 -6.43 53.28 -21.24
CA GLU A 210 -7.41 53.07 -22.30
C GLU A 210 -7.76 51.57 -22.45
N ALA A 211 -9.05 51.37 -22.66
CA ALA A 211 -9.61 50.05 -23.00
C ALA A 211 -9.51 49.83 -24.53
N ASP A 212 -8.79 48.81 -24.95
CA ASP A 212 -8.85 48.31 -26.31
C ASP A 212 -9.74 47.07 -26.39
N SER A 213 -10.82 47.23 -27.15
CA SER A 213 -11.80 46.20 -27.47
C SER A 213 -11.49 45.62 -28.83
N SER A 214 -11.00 44.39 -28.90
CA SER A 214 -10.95 43.65 -30.17
C SER A 214 -11.82 42.39 -30.07
N THR A 215 -12.96 42.44 -30.74
CA THR A 215 -13.84 41.37 -31.14
C THR A 215 -13.09 40.35 -32.00
N VAL A 216 -13.21 39.06 -31.61
CA VAL A 216 -12.87 37.96 -32.54
C VAL A 216 -14.06 37.03 -32.70
N ASP A 217 -14.41 36.96 -33.94
CA ASP A 217 -15.51 36.36 -34.65
C ASP A 217 -15.64 34.83 -34.46
N GLY A 218 -16.87 34.35 -34.33
CA GLY A 218 -17.21 32.95 -34.22
C GLY A 218 -17.17 32.22 -35.56
N ARG A 219 -16.57 31.06 -35.59
CA ARG A 219 -16.78 30.05 -36.61
C ARG A 219 -17.05 28.68 -36.03
N THR A 220 -18.33 28.36 -36.01
CA THR A 220 -18.88 27.01 -35.90
C THR A 220 -18.35 26.11 -37.01
N ARG A 221 -17.75 24.95 -36.63
CA ARG A 221 -17.51 23.84 -37.56
C ARG A 221 -18.38 22.65 -37.16
N THR A 222 -19.37 22.37 -38.01
CA THR A 222 -20.25 21.22 -38.03
C THR A 222 -19.48 19.93 -38.35
N ARG A 223 -19.79 18.86 -37.60
CA ARG A 223 -19.29 17.50 -37.73
C ARG A 223 -20.17 16.69 -38.68
N PRO A 224 -19.64 15.97 -39.66
CA PRO A 224 -20.47 15.08 -40.47
C PRO A 224 -20.64 13.71 -39.81
N THR A 225 -21.90 13.28 -39.75
CA THR A 225 -22.32 11.92 -39.41
C THR A 225 -21.99 10.95 -40.56
N ARG A 226 -21.34 9.81 -40.22
CA ARG A 226 -21.19 8.68 -41.13
C ARG A 226 -22.21 7.60 -40.75
N ARG A 227 -23.07 7.27 -41.72
CA ARG A 227 -24.02 6.15 -41.73
C ARG A 227 -23.31 4.82 -41.90
N ARG A 228 -23.90 3.79 -41.28
CA ARG A 228 -23.60 2.36 -41.49
C ARG A 228 -23.96 1.90 -42.92
N ALA A 229 -23.20 1.05 -43.43
CA ALA A 229 -23.57 -0.11 -44.26
C ALA A 229 -22.68 -1.26 -43.82
#